data_d9d32873fe0178d2be73b9640939b18e
#
_entry.id   d9d32873fe0178d2be73b9640939b18e
#
_cell.length_a   1.000
_cell.length_b   1.000
_cell.length_c   1.000
_cell.angle_alpha   90.00
_cell.angle_beta   90.00
_cell.angle_gamma   90.00
#
_symmetry.space_group_name_H-M   'P 1'
#
loop_
_entity.id
_entity.type
_entity.pdbx_description
1 polymer ?
#
loop_
_entity_poly.entity_id
_entity_poly.type
_entity_poly.pdbx_seq_one_letter_code
_entity_poly.pdbx_strand_id
1 'polypeptide(L)'
;MSRISRRAFSALAMAALGSRSFAQPRETSVVLLLTGVITDGGWSQLAFNGLKALGPGFKTAYAENIGLAQMQEVARGYSDDGFDLILGHGFEFSSALLDIAPDYPGQKFFVTSFLPQPAVPANLLFINLGYFGAAYGAGALAALISERKQAVGFVGGEDDPTQQRILKCFIAGARNTVSGIQGLGIITGDYDNAAKGREAAATLIGNGADVIWHAADVTGLGAIQGAVAGKVKVLGCYSDQTQLAPNNMAASFEMNLGGMVQTVAHEVANHSFAGGKEWKPTVDWMWLLKAGARGDHNPQLVSPSQWAAFQKVWGDLSAGKIDLSPWV
;
A
#
# COMPACT_ATOMS: atom_id res chain seq x y z
N MET A 1 -66.02 49.47 16.63
CA MET A 1 -64.95 49.63 15.62
C MET A 1 -63.65 49.85 16.34
N SER A 2 -62.88 48.81 16.52
CA SER A 2 -61.56 48.80 17.22
C SER A 2 -60.45 49.06 16.21
N ARG A 3 -59.69 50.14 16.41
CA ARG A 3 -58.54 50.51 15.55
C ARG A 3 -57.33 49.63 15.89
N ILE A 4 -56.95 48.77 14.98
CA ILE A 4 -55.66 47.97 15.05
C ILE A 4 -54.51 48.96 14.91
N SER A 5 -53.66 49.06 15.91
CA SER A 5 -52.53 49.97 15.96
C SER A 5 -51.44 49.55 15.00
N ARG A 6 -50.81 50.53 14.31
CA ARG A 6 -49.67 50.32 13.37
C ARG A 6 -48.43 49.62 13.95
N ARG A 7 -48.35 49.38 15.25
CA ARG A 7 -47.28 48.69 15.94
C ARG A 7 -47.37 47.15 15.90
N ALA A 8 -48.58 46.60 15.61
CA ALA A 8 -48.79 45.18 15.50
C ALA A 8 -48.32 44.61 14.13
N PHE A 9 -48.16 45.45 13.08
CA PHE A 9 -47.76 45.02 11.74
C PHE A 9 -46.25 44.91 11.59
N SER A 10 -45.46 45.61 12.44
CA SER A 10 -43.99 45.57 12.37
C SER A 10 -43.37 44.34 13.11
N ALA A 11 -44.13 43.69 13.98
CA ALA A 11 -43.67 42.52 14.75
C ALA A 11 -43.83 41.19 13.96
N LEU A 12 -44.72 41.15 12.94
CA LEU A 12 -44.94 39.96 12.13
C LEU A 12 -44.01 39.87 10.93
N ALA A 13 -43.31 40.96 10.55
CA ALA A 13 -42.38 40.97 9.40
C ALA A 13 -40.94 40.54 9.77
N MET A 14 -40.60 40.41 11.08
CA MET A 14 -39.27 39.98 11.54
C MET A 14 -39.19 38.50 11.93
N ALA A 15 -40.29 37.76 11.90
CA ALA A 15 -40.33 36.32 12.17
C ALA A 15 -40.16 35.46 10.90
N ALA A 16 -40.01 36.07 9.71
CA ALA A 16 -39.84 35.40 8.42
C ALA A 16 -38.41 35.46 7.89
N LEU A 17 -37.41 35.88 8.69
CA LEU A 17 -36.02 35.58 8.45
C LEU A 17 -35.80 34.12 8.86
N GLY A 18 -36.25 33.23 7.96
CA GLY A 18 -36.10 31.79 8.10
C GLY A 18 -34.73 31.46 8.56
N SER A 19 -34.62 30.69 9.61
CA SER A 19 -33.48 29.85 9.91
C SER A 19 -33.12 29.13 8.61
N ARG A 20 -32.12 29.67 7.89
CA ARG A 20 -31.41 28.88 6.89
C ARG A 20 -30.80 27.73 7.69
N SER A 21 -31.51 26.62 7.71
CA SER A 21 -30.93 25.33 8.08
C SER A 21 -29.76 25.19 7.16
N PHE A 22 -28.54 25.47 7.62
CA PHE A 22 -27.34 25.00 6.94
C PHE A 22 -27.48 23.50 7.00
N ALA A 23 -27.92 22.90 5.87
CA ALA A 23 -27.85 21.46 5.74
C ALA A 23 -26.40 21.11 6.06
N GLN A 24 -26.16 20.30 7.10
CA GLN A 24 -24.84 19.77 7.35
C GLN A 24 -24.37 19.15 6.03
N PRO A 25 -23.12 19.42 5.62
CA PRO A 25 -22.58 18.78 4.44
C PRO A 25 -22.80 17.27 4.59
N ARG A 26 -23.37 16.64 3.57
CA ARG A 26 -23.57 15.19 3.56
C ARG A 26 -22.20 14.53 3.71
N GLU A 27 -22.06 13.63 4.66
CA GLU A 27 -20.85 12.83 4.78
C GLU A 27 -20.62 11.96 3.54
N THR A 28 -19.39 11.89 3.08
CA THR A 28 -18.99 10.95 2.03
C THR A 28 -18.88 9.54 2.61
N SER A 29 -19.63 8.60 2.05
CA SER A 29 -19.66 7.22 2.53
C SER A 29 -18.64 6.35 1.80
N VAL A 30 -17.76 5.69 2.58
CA VAL A 30 -16.65 4.88 2.08
C VAL A 30 -16.71 3.50 2.71
N VAL A 31 -16.69 2.45 1.89
CA VAL A 31 -16.54 1.08 2.36
C VAL A 31 -15.24 0.46 1.88
N LEU A 32 -14.54 -0.24 2.77
CA LEU A 32 -13.34 -1.02 2.50
C LEU A 32 -13.67 -2.52 2.54
N LEU A 33 -13.49 -3.19 1.42
CA LEU A 33 -13.71 -4.63 1.25
C LEU A 33 -12.37 -5.36 1.25
N LEU A 34 -12.22 -6.39 2.07
CA LEU A 34 -10.97 -7.07 2.36
C LEU A 34 -11.10 -8.59 2.20
N THR A 35 -10.10 -9.24 1.63
CA THR A 35 -9.99 -10.71 1.63
C THR A 35 -9.46 -11.26 2.96
N GLY A 36 -8.57 -10.51 3.63
CA GLY A 36 -7.96 -10.85 4.91
C GLY A 36 -8.62 -10.18 6.11
N VAL A 37 -7.97 -10.31 7.27
CA VAL A 37 -8.39 -9.72 8.54
C VAL A 37 -7.70 -8.37 8.80
N ILE A 38 -8.38 -7.45 9.45
CA ILE A 38 -7.86 -6.10 9.78
C ILE A 38 -6.75 -6.11 10.85
N THR A 39 -6.36 -7.28 11.35
CA THR A 39 -5.34 -7.48 12.38
C THR A 39 -4.13 -8.27 11.88
N ASP A 40 -3.91 -8.31 10.56
CA ASP A 40 -2.82 -9.06 9.93
C ASP A 40 -1.41 -8.44 10.13
N GLY A 41 -1.33 -7.26 10.74
CA GLY A 41 -0.08 -6.55 10.98
C GLY A 41 0.54 -5.92 9.72
N GLY A 42 -0.13 -5.98 8.58
CA GLY A 42 0.41 -5.57 7.28
C GLY A 42 -0.65 -5.08 6.31
N TRP A 43 -0.91 -5.86 5.27
CA TRP A 43 -1.69 -5.50 4.09
C TRP A 43 -3.09 -4.95 4.43
N SER A 44 -3.93 -5.74 5.08
CA SER A 44 -5.30 -5.34 5.40
C SER A 44 -5.34 -4.28 6.49
N GLN A 45 -4.49 -4.42 7.52
CA GLN A 45 -4.45 -3.49 8.65
C GLN A 45 -4.01 -2.08 8.22
N LEU A 46 -3.06 -1.93 7.33
CA LEU A 46 -2.61 -0.63 6.84
C LEU A 46 -3.72 0.11 6.09
N ALA A 47 -4.45 -0.58 5.21
CA ALA A 47 -5.59 0.00 4.51
C ALA A 47 -6.72 0.37 5.49
N PHE A 48 -7.04 -0.51 6.44
CA PHE A 48 -8.03 -0.25 7.48
C PHE A 48 -7.66 0.94 8.37
N ASN A 49 -6.39 1.08 8.75
CA ASN A 49 -5.91 2.25 9.50
C ASN A 49 -6.12 3.55 8.70
N GLY A 50 -5.89 3.51 7.38
CA GLY A 50 -6.18 4.62 6.49
C GLY A 50 -7.66 4.99 6.46
N LEU A 51 -8.55 4.00 6.40
CA LEU A 51 -10.00 4.21 6.49
C LEU A 51 -10.40 4.87 7.82
N LYS A 52 -9.87 4.37 8.94
CA LYS A 52 -10.15 4.91 10.28
C LYS A 52 -9.63 6.33 10.48
N ALA A 53 -8.59 6.71 9.76
CA ALA A 53 -7.97 8.04 9.84
C ALA A 53 -8.68 9.12 8.99
N LEU A 54 -9.75 8.78 8.24
CA LEU A 54 -10.49 9.74 7.42
C LEU A 54 -11.13 10.88 8.24
N GLY A 55 -11.56 10.60 9.48
CA GLY A 55 -12.08 11.63 10.39
C GLY A 55 -13.47 12.18 10.03
N PRO A 56 -13.81 13.38 10.53
CA PRO A 56 -15.10 14.02 10.31
C PRO A 56 -15.38 14.29 8.83
N GLY A 57 -16.64 14.17 8.42
CA GLY A 57 -17.07 14.32 7.02
C GLY A 57 -17.12 13.01 6.25
N PHE A 58 -16.71 11.89 6.87
CA PHE A 58 -16.78 10.56 6.28
C PHE A 58 -17.61 9.60 7.13
N LYS A 59 -18.52 8.87 6.48
CA LYS A 59 -19.17 7.67 7.01
C LYS A 59 -18.39 6.47 6.52
N THR A 60 -17.77 5.70 7.42
CA THR A 60 -16.91 4.58 7.04
C THR A 60 -17.54 3.24 7.42
N ALA A 61 -17.36 2.24 6.56
CA ALA A 61 -17.66 0.83 6.81
C ALA A 61 -16.53 -0.06 6.30
N TYR A 62 -16.49 -1.30 6.75
CA TYR A 62 -15.61 -2.32 6.19
C TYR A 62 -16.25 -3.70 6.26
N ALA A 63 -15.79 -4.60 5.41
CA ALA A 63 -16.07 -6.02 5.48
C ALA A 63 -14.77 -6.80 5.23
N GLU A 64 -14.51 -7.80 6.05
CA GLU A 64 -13.29 -8.61 6.03
C GLU A 64 -13.59 -10.09 5.78
N ASN A 65 -12.57 -10.89 5.43
CA ASN A 65 -12.71 -12.33 5.11
C ASN A 65 -13.67 -12.59 3.95
N ILE A 66 -13.72 -11.72 2.95
CA ILE A 66 -14.60 -11.89 1.79
C ILE A 66 -14.00 -12.92 0.83
N GLY A 67 -14.66 -14.06 0.71
CA GLY A 67 -14.27 -15.09 -0.26
C GLY A 67 -14.56 -14.67 -1.71
N LEU A 68 -13.80 -15.20 -2.67
CA LEU A 68 -13.89 -14.85 -4.09
C LEU A 68 -15.34 -14.90 -4.62
N ALA A 69 -16.10 -15.94 -4.27
CA ALA A 69 -17.48 -16.12 -4.72
C ALA A 69 -18.46 -15.06 -4.16
N GLN A 70 -18.10 -14.36 -3.09
CA GLN A 70 -18.95 -13.38 -2.41
C GLN A 70 -18.66 -11.94 -2.81
N MET A 71 -17.50 -11.66 -3.45
CA MET A 71 -17.02 -10.31 -3.71
C MET A 71 -18.02 -9.43 -4.45
N GLN A 72 -18.62 -9.99 -5.52
CA GLN A 72 -19.59 -9.26 -6.35
C GLN A 72 -20.88 -8.97 -5.57
N GLU A 73 -21.40 -9.92 -4.81
CA GLU A 73 -22.61 -9.78 -4.01
C GLU A 73 -22.41 -8.72 -2.89
N VAL A 74 -21.31 -8.82 -2.17
CA VAL A 74 -20.98 -7.86 -1.09
C VAL A 74 -20.80 -6.44 -1.66
N ALA A 75 -20.09 -6.29 -2.77
CA ALA A 75 -19.91 -4.99 -3.40
C ALA A 75 -21.22 -4.39 -3.91
N ARG A 76 -22.13 -5.21 -4.50
CA ARG A 76 -23.48 -4.78 -4.88
C ARG A 76 -24.31 -4.35 -3.68
N GLY A 77 -24.27 -5.08 -2.58
CA GLY A 77 -24.99 -4.72 -1.35
C GLY A 77 -24.63 -3.31 -0.86
N TYR A 78 -23.35 -2.99 -0.77
CA TYR A 78 -22.90 -1.63 -0.39
C TYR A 78 -23.24 -0.57 -1.46
N SER A 79 -23.25 -0.97 -2.74
CA SER A 79 -23.69 -0.08 -3.81
C SER A 79 -25.18 0.22 -3.72
N ASP A 80 -26.02 -0.76 -3.45
CA ASP A 80 -27.48 -0.61 -3.25
C ASP A 80 -27.78 0.24 -1.99
N ASP A 81 -26.96 0.13 -0.95
CA ASP A 81 -27.01 0.96 0.27
C ASP A 81 -26.55 2.42 0.01
N GLY A 82 -26.11 2.74 -1.20
CA GLY A 82 -25.77 4.08 -1.65
C GLY A 82 -24.43 4.61 -1.14
N PHE A 83 -23.45 3.74 -0.89
CA PHE A 83 -22.08 4.18 -0.58
C PHE A 83 -21.47 4.93 -1.77
N ASP A 84 -20.76 6.03 -1.49
CA ASP A 84 -20.15 6.90 -2.52
C ASP A 84 -18.88 6.27 -3.11
N LEU A 85 -18.11 5.56 -2.27
CA LEU A 85 -16.88 4.86 -2.67
C LEU A 85 -16.90 3.41 -2.17
N ILE A 86 -16.76 2.47 -3.09
CA ILE A 86 -16.55 1.04 -2.84
C ILE A 86 -15.10 0.70 -3.16
N LEU A 87 -14.32 0.36 -2.13
CA LEU A 87 -12.89 0.11 -2.23
C LEU A 87 -12.61 -1.38 -2.03
N GLY A 88 -12.26 -2.10 -3.09
CA GLY A 88 -11.81 -3.49 -3.06
C GLY A 88 -10.29 -3.56 -2.84
N HIS A 89 -9.88 -4.11 -1.69
CA HIS A 89 -8.47 -4.18 -1.31
C HIS A 89 -7.87 -5.54 -1.69
N GLY A 90 -7.23 -5.56 -2.85
CA GLY A 90 -6.63 -6.73 -3.47
C GLY A 90 -7.04 -6.86 -4.93
N PHE A 91 -6.16 -7.46 -5.75
CA PHE A 91 -6.42 -7.68 -7.18
C PHE A 91 -7.62 -8.61 -7.43
N GLU A 92 -7.98 -9.42 -6.44
CA GLU A 92 -9.08 -10.36 -6.45
C GLU A 92 -10.43 -9.66 -6.69
N PHE A 93 -10.56 -8.42 -6.22
CA PHE A 93 -11.75 -7.60 -6.45
C PHE A 93 -11.85 -7.06 -7.88
N SER A 94 -10.82 -7.21 -8.72
CA SER A 94 -10.78 -6.60 -10.05
C SER A 94 -11.97 -7.01 -10.93
N SER A 95 -12.22 -8.30 -11.10
CA SER A 95 -13.35 -8.79 -11.92
C SER A 95 -14.68 -8.36 -11.35
N ALA A 96 -14.88 -8.50 -10.03
CA ALA A 96 -16.15 -8.15 -9.39
C ALA A 96 -16.49 -6.67 -9.57
N LEU A 97 -15.51 -5.75 -9.34
CA LEU A 97 -15.77 -4.32 -9.48
C LEU A 97 -15.83 -3.85 -10.94
N LEU A 98 -15.11 -4.49 -11.88
CA LEU A 98 -15.27 -4.25 -13.31
C LEU A 98 -16.70 -4.56 -13.78
N ASP A 99 -17.24 -5.68 -13.32
CA ASP A 99 -18.58 -6.15 -13.75
C ASP A 99 -19.71 -5.26 -13.22
N ILE A 100 -19.58 -4.74 -11.97
CA ILE A 100 -20.65 -3.97 -11.34
C ILE A 100 -20.56 -2.48 -11.56
N ALA A 101 -19.38 -1.90 -11.77
CA ALA A 101 -19.22 -0.45 -11.87
C ALA A 101 -20.12 0.21 -12.94
N PRO A 102 -20.36 -0.38 -14.13
CA PRO A 102 -21.29 0.19 -15.11
C PRO A 102 -22.74 0.30 -14.62
N ASP A 103 -23.17 -0.57 -13.71
CA ASP A 103 -24.55 -0.58 -13.19
C ASP A 103 -24.79 0.56 -12.19
N TYR A 104 -23.72 1.14 -11.65
CA TYR A 104 -23.75 2.20 -10.62
C TYR A 104 -22.96 3.47 -11.03
N PRO A 105 -23.40 4.18 -12.09
CA PRO A 105 -22.60 5.29 -12.65
C PRO A 105 -22.39 6.48 -11.71
N GLY A 106 -23.24 6.62 -10.69
CA GLY A 106 -23.14 7.67 -9.66
C GLY A 106 -22.07 7.41 -8.60
N GLN A 107 -21.70 6.16 -8.40
CA GLN A 107 -20.77 5.72 -7.37
C GLN A 107 -19.34 5.59 -7.93
N LYS A 108 -18.37 5.55 -7.03
CA LYS A 108 -16.95 5.37 -7.38
C LYS A 108 -16.45 4.05 -6.85
N PHE A 109 -15.60 3.42 -7.66
CA PHE A 109 -14.99 2.13 -7.36
C PHE A 109 -13.48 2.26 -7.42
N PHE A 110 -12.79 1.59 -6.51
CA PHE A 110 -11.34 1.57 -6.46
C PHE A 110 -10.83 0.17 -6.14
N VAL A 111 -9.81 -0.28 -6.88
CA VAL A 111 -9.13 -1.57 -6.61
C VAL A 111 -7.66 -1.32 -6.31
N THR A 112 -7.20 -1.84 -5.15
CA THR A 112 -5.84 -1.68 -4.69
C THR A 112 -4.92 -2.74 -5.28
N SER A 113 -4.91 -2.88 -6.54
CA SER A 113 -3.92 -3.62 -7.30
C SER A 113 -4.19 -3.45 -8.79
N PHE A 114 -3.31 -3.98 -9.60
CA PHE A 114 -3.41 -3.85 -11.03
C PHE A 114 -3.34 -5.21 -11.72
N LEU A 115 -4.43 -5.53 -12.41
CA LEU A 115 -4.42 -6.48 -13.51
C LEU A 115 -4.69 -5.69 -14.78
N PRO A 116 -3.80 -5.73 -15.79
CA PRO A 116 -4.00 -5.01 -17.05
C PRO A 116 -5.37 -5.29 -17.64
N GLN A 117 -6.15 -4.24 -17.89
CA GLN A 117 -7.51 -4.35 -18.43
C GLN A 117 -7.60 -3.59 -19.76
N PRO A 118 -8.26 -4.15 -20.78
CA PRO A 118 -8.41 -3.51 -22.08
C PRO A 118 -9.31 -2.26 -22.02
N ALA A 119 -10.24 -2.22 -21.08
CA ALA A 119 -11.11 -1.07 -20.82
C ALA A 119 -11.48 -1.01 -19.35
N VAL A 120 -11.47 0.21 -18.80
CA VAL A 120 -11.83 0.49 -17.40
C VAL A 120 -13.02 1.43 -17.39
N PRO A 121 -14.14 1.12 -16.68
CA PRO A 121 -15.26 2.04 -16.53
C PRO A 121 -14.84 3.40 -15.97
N ALA A 122 -15.48 4.48 -16.43
CA ALA A 122 -15.13 5.85 -16.04
C ALA A 122 -15.24 6.13 -14.52
N ASN A 123 -15.97 5.32 -13.80
CA ASN A 123 -16.17 5.41 -12.35
C ASN A 123 -15.33 4.39 -11.56
N LEU A 124 -14.40 3.65 -12.19
CA LEU A 124 -13.49 2.70 -11.57
C LEU A 124 -12.04 3.17 -11.75
N LEU A 125 -11.26 3.10 -10.69
CA LEU A 125 -9.82 3.42 -10.67
C LEU A 125 -9.05 2.21 -10.15
N PHE A 126 -7.96 1.86 -10.82
CA PHE A 126 -6.96 0.90 -10.35
C PHE A 126 -5.67 1.61 -9.96
N ILE A 127 -4.90 1.03 -9.04
CA ILE A 127 -3.57 1.55 -8.69
C ILE A 127 -2.48 0.55 -9.03
N ASN A 128 -1.35 1.07 -9.52
CA ASN A 128 -0.10 0.35 -9.59
C ASN A 128 0.68 0.56 -8.28
N LEU A 129 0.89 -0.51 -7.54
CA LEU A 129 1.53 -0.43 -6.22
C LEU A 129 3.06 -0.27 -6.30
N GLY A 130 3.64 -0.21 -7.50
CA GLY A 130 5.06 0.08 -7.66
C GLY A 130 6.01 -0.99 -7.11
N TYR A 131 5.56 -2.25 -6.94
CA TYR A 131 6.34 -3.36 -6.38
C TYR A 131 7.72 -3.51 -7.01
N PHE A 132 7.80 -3.38 -8.32
CA PHE A 132 9.05 -3.62 -9.05
C PHE A 132 10.08 -2.52 -8.79
N GLY A 133 9.62 -1.26 -8.65
CA GLY A 133 10.47 -0.15 -8.24
C GLY A 133 10.99 -0.30 -6.81
N ALA A 134 10.11 -0.70 -5.88
CA ALA A 134 10.48 -0.98 -4.50
C ALA A 134 11.50 -2.13 -4.41
N ALA A 135 11.28 -3.21 -5.17
CA ALA A 135 12.18 -4.35 -5.22
C ALA A 135 13.58 -3.98 -5.75
N TYR A 136 13.62 -3.18 -6.83
CA TYR A 136 14.89 -2.65 -7.34
C TYR A 136 15.59 -1.78 -6.29
N GLY A 137 14.86 -0.88 -5.63
CA GLY A 137 15.38 -0.04 -4.55
C GLY A 137 15.89 -0.87 -3.37
N ALA A 138 15.16 -1.91 -2.96
CA ALA A 138 15.56 -2.81 -1.88
C ALA A 138 16.85 -3.57 -2.23
N GLY A 139 16.98 -4.05 -3.48
CA GLY A 139 18.20 -4.66 -3.98
C GLY A 139 19.39 -3.69 -3.98
N ALA A 140 19.17 -2.45 -4.41
CA ALA A 140 20.17 -1.40 -4.40
C ALA A 140 20.64 -1.07 -2.97
N LEU A 141 19.70 -0.86 -2.04
CA LEU A 141 20.04 -0.60 -0.65
C LEU A 141 20.78 -1.78 -0.01
N ALA A 142 20.29 -3.01 -0.23
CA ALA A 142 20.94 -4.22 0.27
C ALA A 142 22.40 -4.31 -0.19
N ALA A 143 22.65 -4.07 -1.48
CA ALA A 143 24.01 -4.08 -2.04
C ALA A 143 24.91 -3.00 -1.47
N LEU A 144 24.38 -1.77 -1.25
CA LEU A 144 25.13 -0.65 -0.67
C LEU A 144 25.57 -0.95 0.77
N ILE A 145 24.67 -1.55 1.57
CA ILE A 145 24.93 -1.81 3.00
C ILE A 145 25.57 -3.17 3.27
N SER A 146 25.68 -4.04 2.26
CA SER A 146 26.44 -5.30 2.38
C SER A 146 27.89 -5.01 2.78
N GLU A 147 28.39 -5.71 3.79
CA GLU A 147 29.78 -5.59 4.26
C GLU A 147 30.72 -6.52 3.50
N ARG A 148 30.23 -7.74 3.22
CA ARG A 148 31.01 -8.77 2.52
C ARG A 148 31.13 -8.50 1.01
N LYS A 149 30.20 -7.72 0.45
CA LYS A 149 30.10 -7.45 -1.01
C LYS A 149 30.03 -8.72 -1.86
N GLN A 150 29.64 -9.84 -1.28
CA GLN A 150 29.55 -11.14 -1.95
C GLN A 150 28.13 -11.35 -2.49
N ALA A 151 27.14 -11.35 -1.62
CA ALA A 151 25.75 -11.58 -2.00
C ALA A 151 24.74 -10.85 -1.09
N VAL A 152 23.56 -10.60 -1.65
CA VAL A 152 22.35 -10.16 -0.94
C VAL A 152 21.20 -11.09 -1.27
N GLY A 153 20.24 -11.28 -0.36
CA GLY A 153 19.21 -12.31 -0.47
C GLY A 153 17.79 -11.75 -0.46
N PHE A 154 16.93 -12.36 -1.27
CA PHE A 154 15.48 -12.13 -1.29
C PHE A 154 14.72 -13.39 -0.88
N VAL A 155 13.70 -13.23 -0.03
CA VAL A 155 12.76 -14.29 0.33
C VAL A 155 11.37 -13.90 -0.17
N GLY A 156 10.83 -14.69 -1.11
CA GLY A 156 9.49 -14.54 -1.67
C GLY A 156 8.48 -15.52 -1.08
N GLY A 157 7.20 -15.20 -1.24
CA GLY A 157 6.07 -16.04 -0.83
C GLY A 157 5.75 -17.12 -1.86
N GLU A 158 4.55 -17.08 -2.44
CA GLU A 158 4.12 -18.03 -3.47
C GLU A 158 4.87 -17.87 -4.80
N ASP A 159 4.97 -18.94 -5.56
CA ASP A 159 5.63 -18.92 -6.88
C ASP A 159 4.64 -18.46 -7.97
N ASP A 160 4.47 -17.17 -8.08
CA ASP A 160 3.64 -16.51 -9.09
C ASP A 160 4.48 -15.55 -9.97
N PRO A 161 3.94 -15.12 -11.13
CA PRO A 161 4.66 -14.22 -12.03
C PRO A 161 5.07 -12.88 -11.37
N THR A 162 4.34 -12.37 -10.38
CA THR A 162 4.65 -11.13 -9.69
C THR A 162 5.88 -11.31 -8.80
N GLN A 163 5.91 -12.37 -8.01
CA GLN A 163 7.05 -12.71 -7.15
C GLN A 163 8.33 -12.97 -7.96
N GLN A 164 8.22 -13.63 -9.09
CA GLN A 164 9.34 -13.84 -10.00
C GLN A 164 9.91 -12.51 -10.55
N ARG A 165 9.05 -11.55 -10.88
CA ARG A 165 9.45 -10.22 -11.34
C ARG A 165 10.04 -9.38 -10.21
N ILE A 166 9.49 -9.45 -8.98
CA ILE A 166 10.04 -8.83 -7.78
C ILE A 166 11.49 -9.32 -7.56
N LEU A 167 11.71 -10.63 -7.61
CA LEU A 167 13.06 -11.22 -7.50
C LEU A 167 14.00 -10.70 -8.57
N LYS A 168 13.59 -10.67 -9.84
CA LYS A 168 14.41 -10.14 -10.94
C LYS A 168 14.78 -8.66 -10.71
N CYS A 169 13.81 -7.83 -10.28
CA CYS A 169 14.05 -6.42 -10.00
C CYS A 169 15.01 -6.24 -8.81
N PHE A 170 14.86 -7.03 -7.74
CA PHE A 170 15.77 -7.02 -6.60
C PHE A 170 17.21 -7.36 -7.04
N ILE A 171 17.40 -8.44 -7.82
CA ILE A 171 18.71 -8.83 -8.35
C ILE A 171 19.30 -7.72 -9.23
N ALA A 172 18.49 -7.12 -10.09
CA ALA A 172 18.91 -6.03 -10.97
C ALA A 172 19.34 -4.80 -10.17
N GLY A 173 18.57 -4.41 -9.16
CA GLY A 173 18.90 -3.29 -8.27
C GLY A 173 20.25 -3.51 -7.58
N ALA A 174 20.48 -4.71 -7.07
CA ALA A 174 21.75 -5.05 -6.44
C ALA A 174 22.93 -4.95 -7.42
N ARG A 175 22.84 -5.63 -8.56
CA ARG A 175 23.92 -5.73 -9.55
C ARG A 175 24.26 -4.42 -10.23
N ASN A 176 23.23 -3.59 -10.51
CA ASN A 176 23.43 -2.30 -11.17
C ASN A 176 23.98 -1.24 -10.21
N THR A 177 23.84 -1.45 -8.89
CA THR A 177 24.34 -0.51 -7.88
C THR A 177 25.74 -0.84 -7.39
N VAL A 178 26.06 -2.14 -7.20
CA VAL A 178 27.36 -2.58 -6.75
C VAL A 178 27.88 -3.69 -7.69
N SER A 179 28.94 -3.38 -8.43
CA SER A 179 29.53 -4.31 -9.39
C SER A 179 30.05 -5.59 -8.69
N GLY A 180 29.78 -6.75 -9.28
CA GLY A 180 30.25 -8.05 -8.80
C GLY A 180 29.43 -8.67 -7.66
N ILE A 181 28.51 -7.94 -7.04
CA ILE A 181 27.64 -8.50 -6.00
C ILE A 181 26.62 -9.46 -6.61
N GLN A 182 26.34 -10.57 -5.92
CA GLN A 182 25.31 -11.52 -6.34
C GLN A 182 23.98 -11.16 -5.69
N GLY A 183 22.91 -11.08 -6.48
CA GLY A 183 21.55 -11.13 -5.99
C GLY A 183 21.08 -12.58 -5.98
N LEU A 184 20.69 -13.09 -4.83
CA LEU A 184 20.15 -14.42 -4.63
C LEU A 184 18.69 -14.34 -4.25
N GLY A 185 17.88 -15.38 -4.50
CA GLY A 185 16.49 -15.42 -4.07
C GLY A 185 15.97 -16.83 -3.88
N ILE A 186 15.05 -16.96 -2.92
CA ILE A 186 14.26 -18.16 -2.68
C ILE A 186 12.80 -17.75 -2.60
N ILE A 187 11.97 -18.30 -3.48
CA ILE A 187 10.51 -18.23 -3.40
C ILE A 187 10.04 -19.52 -2.71
N THR A 188 9.39 -19.36 -1.57
CA THR A 188 9.13 -20.48 -0.62
C THR A 188 7.90 -21.31 -0.98
N GLY A 189 7.05 -20.80 -1.89
CA GLY A 189 5.76 -21.39 -2.24
C GLY A 189 4.69 -21.21 -1.15
N ASP A 190 4.83 -20.19 -0.26
CA ASP A 190 3.94 -20.05 0.90
C ASP A 190 4.08 -18.63 1.51
N TYR A 191 2.97 -17.96 1.78
CA TYR A 191 2.96 -16.68 2.50
C TYR A 191 2.81 -16.83 4.02
N ASP A 192 2.29 -17.97 4.50
CA ASP A 192 1.85 -18.15 5.88
C ASP A 192 2.76 -19.06 6.73
N ASN A 193 4.00 -19.31 6.28
CA ASN A 193 4.89 -20.29 6.93
C ASN A 193 6.23 -19.68 7.38
N ALA A 194 6.28 -19.17 8.60
CA ALA A 194 7.49 -18.59 9.18
C ALA A 194 8.68 -19.58 9.24
N ALA A 195 8.44 -20.90 9.33
CA ALA A 195 9.54 -21.88 9.34
C ALA A 195 10.26 -21.94 7.99
N LYS A 196 9.50 -21.95 6.88
CA LYS A 196 10.05 -21.86 5.52
C LYS A 196 10.85 -20.57 5.32
N GLY A 197 10.36 -19.44 5.85
CA GLY A 197 11.06 -18.16 5.78
C GLY A 197 12.41 -18.18 6.49
N ARG A 198 12.48 -18.77 7.69
CA ARG A 198 13.75 -18.95 8.43
C ARG A 198 14.75 -19.83 7.66
N GLU A 199 14.28 -20.94 7.12
CA GLU A 199 15.10 -21.87 6.36
C GLU A 199 15.65 -21.22 5.07
N ALA A 200 14.81 -20.47 4.34
CA ALA A 200 15.19 -19.71 3.17
C ALA A 200 16.26 -18.66 3.49
N ALA A 201 16.08 -17.90 4.56
CA ALA A 201 17.08 -16.92 5.01
C ALA A 201 18.39 -17.59 5.41
N ALA A 202 18.35 -18.70 6.17
CA ALA A 202 19.55 -19.46 6.57
C ALA A 202 20.31 -19.98 5.33
N THR A 203 19.59 -20.49 4.32
CA THR A 203 20.19 -20.97 3.07
C THR A 203 20.86 -19.83 2.30
N LEU A 204 20.19 -18.66 2.17
CA LEU A 204 20.76 -17.50 1.50
C LEU A 204 22.02 -16.99 2.21
N ILE A 205 22.01 -16.97 3.55
CA ILE A 205 23.16 -16.57 4.39
C ILE A 205 24.31 -17.58 4.22
N GLY A 206 24.01 -18.88 4.20
CA GLY A 206 24.99 -19.93 3.90
C GLY A 206 25.64 -19.78 2.52
N ASN A 207 24.93 -19.21 1.55
CA ASN A 207 25.42 -18.87 0.21
C ASN A 207 26.08 -17.48 0.12
N GLY A 208 26.38 -16.83 1.26
CA GLY A 208 27.15 -15.60 1.34
C GLY A 208 26.33 -14.31 1.46
N ALA A 209 25.02 -14.37 1.48
CA ALA A 209 24.21 -13.17 1.68
C ALA A 209 24.40 -12.61 3.11
N ASP A 210 24.64 -11.31 3.23
CA ASP A 210 24.76 -10.60 4.50
C ASP A 210 23.74 -9.48 4.69
N VAL A 211 22.80 -9.35 3.74
CA VAL A 211 21.60 -8.54 3.84
C VAL A 211 20.45 -9.34 3.25
N ILE A 212 19.34 -9.47 3.99
CA ILE A 212 18.13 -10.16 3.55
C ILE A 212 17.00 -9.15 3.39
N TRP A 213 16.25 -9.24 2.31
CA TRP A 213 14.95 -8.57 2.11
C TRP A 213 13.89 -9.62 1.84
N HIS A 214 12.62 -9.33 2.15
CA HIS A 214 11.50 -10.23 1.86
C HIS A 214 10.30 -9.50 1.27
N ALA A 215 9.43 -10.28 0.62
CA ALA A 215 8.08 -9.86 0.23
C ALA A 215 7.15 -11.09 0.37
N ALA A 216 6.91 -11.54 1.61
CA ALA A 216 6.35 -12.87 1.89
C ALA A 216 5.52 -12.96 3.18
N ASP A 217 4.87 -11.88 3.61
CA ASP A 217 3.95 -11.81 4.76
C ASP A 217 4.47 -12.56 6.02
N VAL A 218 3.76 -13.56 6.56
CA VAL A 218 4.19 -14.34 7.75
C VAL A 218 5.48 -15.13 7.48
N THR A 219 5.66 -15.64 6.27
CA THR A 219 6.93 -16.26 5.84
C THR A 219 8.07 -15.25 5.91
N GLY A 220 7.80 -13.99 5.57
CA GLY A 220 8.74 -12.87 5.70
C GLY A 220 9.14 -12.59 7.15
N LEU A 221 8.22 -12.71 8.12
CA LEU A 221 8.57 -12.63 9.54
C LEU A 221 9.58 -13.73 9.94
N GLY A 222 9.43 -14.91 9.37
CA GLY A 222 10.40 -15.99 9.50
C GLY A 222 11.77 -15.63 8.92
N ALA A 223 11.79 -14.97 7.75
CA ALA A 223 13.04 -14.51 7.13
C ALA A 223 13.77 -13.48 8.00
N ILE A 224 13.05 -12.55 8.64
CA ILE A 224 13.62 -11.62 9.64
C ILE A 224 14.26 -12.39 10.79
N GLN A 225 13.56 -13.39 11.35
CA GLN A 225 14.11 -14.23 12.43
C GLN A 225 15.37 -14.97 11.99
N GLY A 226 15.41 -15.50 10.77
CA GLY A 226 16.58 -16.15 10.17
C GLY A 226 17.76 -15.19 10.01
N ALA A 227 17.52 -13.96 9.58
CA ALA A 227 18.53 -12.92 9.47
C ALA A 227 19.12 -12.53 10.85
N VAL A 228 18.28 -12.40 11.88
CA VAL A 228 18.71 -12.15 13.26
C VAL A 228 19.57 -13.29 13.77
N ALA A 229 19.14 -14.54 13.59
CA ALA A 229 19.92 -15.72 14.00
C ALA A 229 21.27 -15.83 13.28
N GLY A 230 21.29 -15.47 11.98
CA GLY A 230 22.49 -15.43 11.17
C GLY A 230 23.37 -14.19 11.39
N LYS A 231 22.96 -13.26 12.26
CA LYS A 231 23.64 -12.00 12.57
C LYS A 231 23.94 -11.15 11.31
N VAL A 232 23.02 -11.14 10.38
CA VAL A 232 23.09 -10.32 9.16
C VAL A 232 22.06 -9.20 9.21
N LYS A 233 22.22 -8.20 8.34
CA LYS A 233 21.26 -7.10 8.21
C LYS A 233 19.98 -7.58 7.52
N VAL A 234 18.87 -6.90 7.80
CA VAL A 234 17.58 -7.16 7.17
C VAL A 234 16.91 -5.87 6.74
N LEU A 235 16.17 -5.93 5.66
CA LEU A 235 15.24 -4.91 5.19
C LEU A 235 13.82 -5.44 5.40
N GLY A 236 12.95 -4.65 6.01
CA GLY A 236 11.54 -4.95 6.20
C GLY A 236 10.71 -4.67 4.96
N CYS A 237 9.48 -5.20 4.93
CA CYS A 237 8.53 -5.02 3.84
C CYS A 237 7.11 -4.84 4.35
N TYR A 238 6.30 -4.10 3.60
CA TYR A 238 4.89 -3.76 3.80
C TYR A 238 4.62 -2.79 4.97
N SER A 239 5.18 -3.00 6.15
CA SER A 239 5.02 -2.16 7.32
C SER A 239 6.37 -1.81 7.96
N ASP A 240 6.40 -0.87 8.92
CA ASP A 240 7.58 -0.63 9.74
C ASP A 240 7.83 -1.83 10.68
N GLN A 241 8.77 -2.68 10.30
CA GLN A 241 9.13 -3.90 11.02
C GLN A 241 10.34 -3.73 11.94
N THR A 242 10.75 -2.49 12.21
CA THR A 242 11.95 -2.18 13.01
C THR A 242 11.93 -2.86 14.39
N GLN A 243 10.77 -2.94 15.03
CA GLN A 243 10.64 -3.55 16.36
C GLN A 243 10.87 -5.07 16.37
N LEU A 244 10.74 -5.75 15.24
CA LEU A 244 10.99 -7.18 15.13
C LEU A 244 12.49 -7.53 15.17
N ALA A 245 13.34 -6.60 14.73
CA ALA A 245 14.79 -6.81 14.67
C ALA A 245 15.56 -5.47 14.86
N PRO A 246 15.44 -4.78 16.00
CA PRO A 246 15.91 -3.39 16.16
C PRO A 246 17.41 -3.21 15.94
N ASN A 247 18.20 -4.27 16.10
CA ASN A 247 19.66 -4.24 15.91
C ASN A 247 20.11 -4.73 14.51
N ASN A 248 19.20 -5.30 13.72
CA ASN A 248 19.50 -5.87 12.41
C ASN A 248 18.73 -5.15 11.29
N MET A 249 17.59 -4.50 11.61
CA MET A 249 16.75 -3.80 10.64
C MET A 249 17.43 -2.51 10.19
N ALA A 250 17.83 -2.46 8.92
CA ALA A 250 18.47 -1.29 8.35
C ALA A 250 17.45 -0.25 7.88
N ALA A 251 16.35 -0.69 7.30
CA ALA A 251 15.16 0.09 6.94
C ALA A 251 14.00 -0.87 6.63
N SER A 252 12.78 -0.39 6.73
CA SER A 252 11.58 -1.07 6.25
C SER A 252 11.01 -0.30 5.06
N PHE A 253 10.63 -1.02 4.01
CA PHE A 253 9.88 -0.51 2.87
C PHE A 253 8.39 -0.64 3.19
N GLU A 254 7.81 0.40 3.79
CA GLU A 254 6.41 0.45 4.18
C GLU A 254 5.53 0.89 3.02
N MET A 255 4.46 0.14 2.75
CA MET A 255 3.46 0.56 1.75
C MET A 255 2.56 1.65 2.30
N ASN A 256 2.39 2.73 1.55
CA ASN A 256 1.51 3.85 1.89
C ASN A 256 0.02 3.54 1.61
N LEU A 257 -0.44 2.36 2.04
CA LEU A 257 -1.83 1.91 1.83
C LEU A 257 -2.84 2.82 2.54
N GLY A 258 -2.49 3.31 3.73
CA GLY A 258 -3.33 4.27 4.45
C GLY A 258 -3.48 5.59 3.68
N GLY A 259 -2.39 6.16 3.20
CA GLY A 259 -2.42 7.38 2.37
C GLY A 259 -3.16 7.19 1.06
N MET A 260 -3.06 6.01 0.45
CA MET A 260 -3.82 5.63 -0.74
C MET A 260 -5.34 5.68 -0.48
N VAL A 261 -5.83 5.03 0.58
CA VAL A 261 -7.25 5.06 0.96
C VAL A 261 -7.73 6.48 1.19
N GLN A 262 -6.95 7.28 1.95
CA GLN A 262 -7.28 8.68 2.23
C GLN A 262 -7.32 9.52 0.96
N THR A 263 -6.34 9.39 0.08
CA THR A 263 -6.28 10.15 -1.18
C THR A 263 -7.54 9.91 -2.01
N VAL A 264 -7.89 8.65 -2.27
CA VAL A 264 -9.06 8.32 -3.11
C VAL A 264 -10.36 8.75 -2.44
N ALA A 265 -10.50 8.57 -1.12
CA ALA A 265 -11.69 9.02 -0.38
C ALA A 265 -11.87 10.55 -0.45
N HIS A 266 -10.79 11.31 -0.29
CA HIS A 266 -10.82 12.78 -0.43
C HIS A 266 -11.09 13.23 -1.87
N GLU A 267 -10.58 12.53 -2.89
CA GLU A 267 -10.93 12.81 -4.29
C GLU A 267 -12.43 12.64 -4.54
N VAL A 268 -13.06 11.61 -3.97
CA VAL A 268 -14.52 11.42 -4.05
C VAL A 268 -15.26 12.55 -3.32
N ALA A 269 -14.86 12.87 -2.09
CA ALA A 269 -15.47 13.94 -1.30
C ALA A 269 -15.38 15.31 -1.97
N ASN A 270 -14.27 15.59 -2.66
CA ASN A 270 -14.02 16.85 -3.35
C ASN A 270 -14.49 16.85 -4.82
N HIS A 271 -15.19 15.79 -5.27
CA HIS A 271 -15.65 15.63 -6.66
C HIS A 271 -14.52 15.69 -7.71
N SER A 272 -13.30 15.32 -7.33
CA SER A 272 -12.11 15.29 -8.20
C SER A 272 -11.68 13.89 -8.62
N PHE A 273 -12.43 12.86 -8.20
CA PHE A 273 -12.13 11.46 -8.58
C PHE A 273 -12.08 11.28 -10.09
N ALA A 274 -10.98 10.73 -10.58
CA ALA A 274 -10.72 10.50 -12.00
C ALA A 274 -10.49 9.02 -12.29
N GLY A 275 -11.56 8.27 -12.51
CA GLY A 275 -11.52 6.85 -12.91
C GLY A 275 -11.24 6.65 -14.41
N GLY A 276 -11.53 5.45 -14.90
CA GLY A 276 -11.29 5.06 -16.28
C GLY A 276 -9.82 4.78 -16.60
N LYS A 277 -8.96 4.60 -15.59
CA LYS A 277 -7.51 4.48 -15.76
C LYS A 277 -6.84 3.72 -14.62
N GLU A 278 -5.55 3.45 -14.81
CA GLU A 278 -4.62 3.06 -13.75
C GLU A 278 -3.98 4.32 -13.16
N TRP A 279 -3.98 4.43 -11.84
CA TRP A 279 -3.17 5.40 -11.11
C TRP A 279 -1.76 4.84 -10.89
N LYS A 280 -0.75 5.61 -11.28
CA LYS A 280 0.67 5.25 -11.14
C LYS A 280 1.36 6.27 -10.22
N PRO A 281 1.29 6.08 -8.89
CA PRO A 281 2.04 6.92 -7.99
C PRO A 281 3.56 6.73 -8.20
N THR A 282 4.35 7.71 -7.81
CA THR A 282 5.81 7.55 -7.76
C THR A 282 6.20 6.52 -6.71
N VAL A 283 7.34 5.86 -6.89
CA VAL A 283 7.75 4.79 -5.98
C VAL A 283 7.95 5.31 -4.56
N ASP A 284 8.48 6.50 -4.38
CA ASP A 284 8.70 7.16 -3.09
C ASP A 284 7.42 7.64 -2.41
N TRP A 285 6.34 7.88 -3.18
CA TRP A 285 5.02 8.12 -2.60
C TRP A 285 4.38 6.81 -2.11
N MET A 286 4.50 5.73 -2.88
CA MET A 286 3.86 4.45 -2.55
C MET A 286 4.63 3.66 -1.51
N TRP A 287 5.96 3.79 -1.47
CA TRP A 287 6.84 3.04 -0.58
C TRP A 287 7.66 3.99 0.29
N LEU A 288 7.28 4.06 1.56
CA LEU A 288 7.94 4.90 2.56
C LEU A 288 9.06 4.12 3.23
N LEU A 289 10.21 4.76 3.43
CA LEU A 289 11.29 4.17 4.20
C LEU A 289 11.08 4.46 5.68
N LYS A 290 11.18 3.43 6.52
CA LYS A 290 10.93 3.51 7.97
C LYS A 290 12.00 2.74 8.77
N ALA A 291 12.35 3.30 9.92
CA ALA A 291 13.23 2.66 10.90
C ALA A 291 12.80 2.98 12.35
N GLY A 292 11.50 2.99 12.60
CA GLY A 292 10.91 3.35 13.89
C GLY A 292 11.23 4.79 14.27
N ALA A 293 11.61 5.01 15.52
CA ALA A 293 12.00 6.33 16.03
C ALA A 293 13.29 6.88 15.40
N ARG A 294 14.02 6.09 14.60
CA ARG A 294 15.26 6.51 13.91
C ARG A 294 15.00 7.26 12.61
N GLY A 295 13.74 7.32 12.16
CA GLY A 295 13.34 7.96 10.92
C GLY A 295 13.21 6.99 9.74
N ASP A 296 13.88 7.27 8.64
CA ASP A 296 13.81 6.51 7.38
C ASP A 296 14.79 5.33 7.28
N HIS A 297 15.88 5.36 8.05
CA HIS A 297 16.88 4.28 8.10
C HIS A 297 17.55 4.22 9.48
N ASN A 298 18.23 3.10 9.75
CA ASN A 298 19.02 2.91 10.96
C ASN A 298 20.47 3.40 10.73
N PRO A 299 20.89 4.55 11.31
CA PRO A 299 22.21 5.11 11.07
C PRO A 299 23.36 4.29 11.66
N GLN A 300 23.08 3.29 12.49
CA GLN A 300 24.09 2.35 12.99
C GLN A 300 24.41 1.25 11.97
N LEU A 301 23.50 0.99 11.03
CA LEU A 301 23.63 -0.08 10.01
C LEU A 301 23.84 0.48 8.60
N VAL A 302 23.48 1.74 8.38
CA VAL A 302 23.58 2.45 7.10
C VAL A 302 24.37 3.73 7.30
N SER A 303 25.55 3.83 6.74
CA SER A 303 26.35 5.06 6.85
C SER A 303 25.75 6.20 6.02
N PRO A 304 26.07 7.47 6.34
CA PRO A 304 25.59 8.62 5.57
C PRO A 304 25.92 8.56 4.08
N SER A 305 27.09 8.03 3.71
CA SER A 305 27.48 7.87 2.31
C SER A 305 26.67 6.78 1.59
N GLN A 306 26.39 5.65 2.26
CA GLN A 306 25.54 4.59 1.71
C GLN A 306 24.10 5.10 1.53
N TRP A 307 23.59 5.85 2.51
CA TRP A 307 22.26 6.43 2.43
C TRP A 307 22.15 7.45 1.29
N ALA A 308 23.11 8.35 1.15
CA ALA A 308 23.13 9.32 0.05
C ALA A 308 23.19 8.63 -1.33
N ALA A 309 23.98 7.56 -1.44
CA ALA A 309 24.02 6.76 -2.68
C ALA A 309 22.68 6.08 -2.97
N PHE A 310 22.02 5.54 -1.95
CA PHE A 310 20.68 4.97 -2.07
C PHE A 310 19.63 6.04 -2.47
N GLN A 311 19.63 7.20 -1.82
CA GLN A 311 18.70 8.28 -2.14
C GLN A 311 18.80 8.72 -3.61
N LYS A 312 20.00 8.67 -4.20
CA LYS A 312 20.17 8.92 -5.64
C LYS A 312 19.45 7.88 -6.48
N VAL A 313 19.62 6.59 -6.19
CA VAL A 313 18.95 5.50 -6.91
C VAL A 313 17.43 5.62 -6.73
N TRP A 314 16.98 5.88 -5.50
CA TRP A 314 15.57 6.00 -5.16
C TRP A 314 14.91 7.19 -5.88
N GLY A 315 15.60 8.34 -5.93
CA GLY A 315 15.16 9.51 -6.68
C GLY A 315 15.13 9.29 -8.20
N ASP A 316 16.09 8.56 -8.75
CA ASP A 316 16.12 8.21 -10.18
C ASP A 316 14.98 7.21 -10.54
N LEU A 317 14.63 6.28 -9.64
CA LEU A 317 13.43 5.42 -9.77
C LEU A 317 12.14 6.24 -9.75
N SER A 318 11.99 7.14 -8.77
CA SER A 318 10.80 8.00 -8.63
C SER A 318 10.62 8.94 -9.81
N ALA A 319 11.73 9.40 -10.40
CA ALA A 319 11.73 10.24 -11.60
C ALA A 319 11.56 9.43 -12.90
N GLY A 320 11.39 8.10 -12.85
CA GLY A 320 11.25 7.25 -14.03
C GLY A 320 12.50 7.15 -14.91
N LYS A 321 13.69 7.49 -14.38
CA LYS A 321 14.94 7.43 -15.14
C LYS A 321 15.54 6.02 -15.22
N ILE A 322 15.11 5.11 -14.37
CA ILE A 322 15.50 3.71 -14.39
C ILE A 322 14.41 2.92 -15.11
N ASP A 323 14.75 2.39 -16.29
CA ASP A 323 13.84 1.51 -17.03
C ASP A 323 13.82 0.13 -16.39
N LEU A 324 12.65 -0.27 -15.89
CA LEU A 324 12.43 -1.59 -15.28
C LEU A 324 11.95 -2.65 -16.29
N SER A 325 11.59 -2.25 -17.51
CA SER A 325 10.98 -3.13 -18.52
C SER A 325 11.78 -4.41 -18.83
N PRO A 326 13.12 -4.45 -18.71
CA PRO A 326 13.86 -5.69 -18.93
C PRO A 326 13.60 -6.80 -17.89
N TRP A 327 13.00 -6.45 -16.74
CA TRP A 327 12.83 -7.39 -15.62
C TRP A 327 11.35 -7.65 -15.26
N VAL A 328 10.40 -6.93 -15.88
CA VAL A 328 8.95 -7.00 -15.58
C VAL A 328 8.12 -7.60 -16.71
#